data_66772ff107b1a8e58dcd15d35dfb662a
#
_entry.id   66772ff107b1a8e58dcd15d35dfb662a
#
_cell.length_a   1.000
_cell.length_b   1.000
_cell.length_c   1.000
_cell.angle_alpha   90.00
_cell.angle_beta   90.00
_cell.angle_gamma   90.00
#
_symmetry.space_group_name_H-M   'P 1'
#
loop_
_entity.id
_entity.type
_entity.pdbx_description
1 polymer ?
#
loop_
_entity_poly.entity_id
_entity_poly.type
_entity_poly.pdbx_seq_one_letter_code
_entity_poly.pdbx_strand_id
1 'polypeptide(L)'
;MKRIVLAAVAAAIAMFSLAGLYTGVLVRAFIASHVDPVMLRASPNLALVFAGYAMLALLMTLLFARVVRVTGSPAWVGVRFGLISGICWLMPYSLVLFGVYRFPYAVLPMDFVWALIEQGMGGLIIGLVLGNTANSATTNRSAQ
;
A
#
# COMPACT_ATOMS: atom_id res chain seq x y z
N MET A 1 4.93 -18.52 9.72
CA MET A 1 5.94 -17.81 8.92
C MET A 1 5.61 -17.80 7.42
N LYS A 2 5.36 -18.94 6.74
CA LYS A 2 5.10 -18.99 5.28
C LYS A 2 4.00 -18.02 4.78
N ARG A 3 2.88 -17.90 5.52
CA ARG A 3 1.76 -17.01 5.15
C ARG A 3 2.09 -15.51 5.30
N ILE A 4 2.90 -15.13 6.29
CA ILE A 4 3.37 -13.75 6.44
C ILE A 4 4.21 -13.35 5.24
N VAL A 5 5.14 -14.22 4.85
CA VAL A 5 5.97 -13.99 3.64
C VAL A 5 5.11 -13.91 2.39
N LEU A 6 4.15 -14.84 2.23
CA LEU A 6 3.24 -14.83 1.08
C LEU A 6 2.41 -13.54 1.02
N ALA A 7 1.83 -13.12 2.14
CA ALA A 7 1.04 -11.89 2.21
C ALA A 7 1.88 -10.65 1.87
N ALA A 8 3.08 -10.56 2.44
CA ALA A 8 4.00 -9.44 2.18
C ALA A 8 4.43 -9.38 0.71
N VAL A 9 4.82 -10.51 0.12
CA VAL A 9 5.24 -10.58 -1.29
C VAL A 9 4.08 -10.25 -2.22
N ALA A 10 2.90 -10.83 -2.00
CA ALA A 10 1.72 -10.57 -2.83
C ALA A 10 1.28 -9.09 -2.75
N ALA A 11 1.26 -8.51 -1.54
CA ALA A 11 0.94 -7.10 -1.36
C ALA A 11 2.00 -6.17 -1.99
N ALA A 12 3.28 -6.49 -1.87
CA ALA A 12 4.37 -5.72 -2.50
C ALA A 12 4.23 -5.69 -4.03
N ILE A 13 4.01 -6.85 -4.65
CA ILE A 13 3.84 -6.96 -6.09
C ILE A 13 2.62 -6.17 -6.56
N ALA A 14 1.50 -6.29 -5.86
CA ALA A 14 0.27 -5.59 -6.23
C ALA A 14 0.42 -4.06 -6.12
N MET A 15 0.95 -3.55 -5.00
CA MET A 15 1.17 -2.12 -4.80
C MET A 15 2.18 -1.56 -5.81
N PHE A 16 3.29 -2.25 -6.05
CA PHE A 16 4.29 -1.85 -7.05
C PHE A 16 3.69 -1.82 -8.48
N SER A 17 2.89 -2.83 -8.85
CA SER A 17 2.24 -2.88 -10.17
C SER A 17 1.22 -1.75 -10.33
N LEU A 18 0.43 -1.48 -9.29
CA LEU A 18 -0.50 -0.35 -9.27
C LEU A 18 0.24 0.98 -9.41
N ALA A 19 1.33 1.19 -8.66
CA ALA A 19 2.13 2.40 -8.76
C ALA A 19 2.71 2.61 -10.17
N GLY A 20 3.18 1.53 -10.80
CA GLY A 20 3.64 1.57 -12.19
C GLY A 20 2.53 1.94 -13.17
N LEU A 21 1.32 1.39 -12.99
CA LEU A 21 0.15 1.74 -13.79
C LEU A 21 -0.24 3.22 -13.59
N TYR A 22 -0.29 3.68 -12.35
CA TYR A 22 -0.63 5.05 -12.01
C TYR A 22 0.35 6.04 -12.64
N THR A 23 1.62 5.94 -12.29
CA THR A 23 2.65 6.89 -12.74
C THR A 23 2.99 6.75 -14.23
N GLY A 24 3.00 5.53 -14.75
CA GLY A 24 3.38 5.24 -16.14
C GLY A 24 2.27 5.45 -17.16
N VAL A 25 1.00 5.36 -16.74
CA VAL A 25 -0.15 5.43 -17.65
C VAL A 25 -1.14 6.51 -17.24
N LEU A 26 -1.72 6.43 -16.03
CA LEU A 26 -2.87 7.26 -15.67
C LEU A 26 -2.51 8.75 -15.51
N VAL A 27 -1.42 9.06 -14.84
CA VAL A 27 -1.03 10.46 -14.54
C VAL A 27 0.19 10.94 -15.32
N ARG A 28 0.70 10.13 -16.24
CA ARG A 28 1.92 10.46 -17.00
C ARG A 28 1.87 11.84 -17.67
N ALA A 29 0.78 12.12 -18.38
CA ALA A 29 0.61 13.39 -19.07
C ALA A 29 0.50 14.56 -18.09
N PHE A 30 -0.19 14.34 -16.96
CA PHE A 30 -0.35 15.33 -15.91
C PHE A 30 0.99 15.63 -15.23
N ILE A 31 1.78 14.62 -14.87
CA ILE A 31 3.12 14.80 -14.31
C ILE A 31 4.01 15.55 -15.28
N ALA A 32 4.02 15.16 -16.56
CA ALA A 32 4.83 15.81 -17.57
C ALA A 32 4.51 17.31 -17.78
N SER A 33 3.29 17.72 -17.51
CA SER A 33 2.84 19.11 -17.66
C SER A 33 3.01 19.97 -16.39
N HIS A 34 3.15 19.36 -15.22
CA HIS A 34 3.15 20.07 -13.93
C HIS A 34 4.44 19.91 -13.13
N VAL A 35 5.21 18.84 -13.36
CA VAL A 35 6.45 18.57 -12.63
C VAL A 35 7.65 18.92 -13.51
N ASP A 36 8.57 19.74 -12.99
CA ASP A 36 9.80 20.09 -13.69
C ASP A 36 10.60 18.81 -14.00
N PRO A 37 10.98 18.58 -15.28
CA PRO A 37 11.78 17.41 -15.68
C PRO A 37 13.08 17.24 -14.90
N VAL A 38 13.67 18.32 -14.39
CA VAL A 38 14.90 18.31 -13.57
C VAL A 38 14.66 17.55 -12.25
N MET A 39 13.43 17.51 -11.74
CA MET A 39 13.08 16.79 -10.51
C MET A 39 12.88 15.29 -10.75
N LEU A 40 12.77 14.86 -11.99
CA LEU A 40 12.54 13.47 -12.35
C LEU A 40 13.84 12.83 -12.85
N ARG A 41 14.09 11.59 -12.45
CA ARG A 41 15.16 10.80 -13.07
C ARG A 41 14.78 10.45 -14.50
N ALA A 42 15.69 10.61 -15.45
CA ALA A 42 15.49 10.19 -16.84
C ALA A 42 15.17 8.68 -16.94
N SER A 43 15.73 7.87 -16.04
CA SER A 43 15.41 6.46 -15.88
C SER A 43 15.17 6.15 -14.40
N PRO A 44 13.94 5.80 -14.00
CA PRO A 44 13.64 5.42 -12.62
C PRO A 44 14.41 4.17 -12.18
N ASN A 45 14.92 4.17 -10.96
CA ASN A 45 15.52 2.98 -10.37
C ASN A 45 14.41 2.06 -9.82
N LEU A 46 13.88 1.20 -10.70
CA LEU A 46 12.77 0.30 -10.34
C LEU A 46 13.12 -0.68 -9.21
N ALA A 47 14.38 -1.08 -9.07
CA ALA A 47 14.81 -1.96 -7.98
C ALA A 47 14.67 -1.25 -6.62
N LEU A 48 15.06 0.02 -6.54
CA LEU A 48 14.91 0.81 -5.32
C LEU A 48 13.43 1.08 -5.01
N VAL A 49 12.63 1.37 -6.04
CA VAL A 49 11.17 1.55 -5.88
C VAL A 49 10.53 0.26 -5.36
N PHE A 50 10.84 -0.89 -5.97
CA PHE A 50 10.33 -2.19 -5.53
C PHE A 50 10.77 -2.52 -4.09
N ALA A 51 12.02 -2.24 -3.72
CA ALA A 51 12.51 -2.45 -2.35
C ALA A 51 11.70 -1.64 -1.33
N GLY A 52 11.32 -0.40 -1.67
CA GLY A 52 10.43 0.42 -0.86
C GLY A 52 9.06 -0.24 -0.64
N TYR A 53 8.42 -0.73 -1.71
CA TYR A 53 7.16 -1.45 -1.63
C TYR A 53 7.26 -2.77 -0.87
N ALA A 54 8.36 -3.50 -1.04
CA ALA A 54 8.61 -4.74 -0.30
C ALA A 54 8.75 -4.49 1.21
N MET A 55 9.46 -3.45 1.59
CA MET A 55 9.60 -3.06 3.00
C MET A 55 8.26 -2.59 3.59
N LEU A 56 7.53 -1.74 2.88
CA LEU A 56 6.20 -1.27 3.29
C LEU A 56 5.23 -2.43 3.48
N ALA A 57 5.13 -3.33 2.50
CA ALA A 57 4.27 -4.51 2.57
C ALA A 57 4.64 -5.44 3.72
N LEU A 58 5.93 -5.63 3.98
CA LEU A 58 6.41 -6.43 5.11
C LEU A 58 6.00 -5.80 6.44
N LEU A 59 6.22 -4.51 6.62
CA LEU A 59 5.84 -3.78 7.84
C LEU A 59 4.32 -3.81 8.05
N MET A 60 3.53 -3.54 7.02
CA MET A 60 2.07 -3.64 7.08
C MET A 60 1.62 -5.05 7.46
N THR A 61 2.22 -6.09 6.86
CA THR A 61 1.86 -7.48 7.14
C THR A 61 2.19 -7.88 8.58
N LEU A 62 3.35 -7.48 9.09
CA LEU A 62 3.76 -7.73 10.48
C LEU A 62 2.87 -7.00 11.47
N LEU A 63 2.53 -5.74 11.17
CA LEU A 63 1.64 -4.95 11.99
C LEU A 63 0.23 -5.54 12.01
N PHE A 64 -0.32 -5.88 10.83
CA PHE A 64 -1.61 -6.55 10.71
C PHE A 64 -1.65 -7.84 11.56
N ALA A 65 -0.65 -8.69 11.42
CA ALA A 65 -0.58 -9.97 12.13
C ALA A 65 -0.52 -9.83 13.66
N ARG A 66 0.01 -8.70 14.17
CA ARG A 66 0.15 -8.45 15.61
C ARG A 66 -1.00 -7.69 16.24
N VAL A 67 -1.61 -6.76 15.50
CA VAL A 67 -2.54 -5.77 16.07
C VAL A 67 -3.98 -6.03 15.65
N VAL A 68 -4.19 -6.58 14.44
CA VAL A 68 -5.54 -6.70 13.87
C VAL A 68 -6.18 -8.02 14.27
N ARG A 69 -7.33 -7.94 14.94
CA ARG A 69 -8.23 -9.08 15.14
C ARG A 69 -9.24 -9.12 14.00
N VAL A 70 -9.23 -10.21 13.24
CA VAL A 70 -10.15 -10.38 12.11
C VAL A 70 -11.50 -10.84 12.64
N THR A 71 -12.45 -9.91 12.68
CA THR A 71 -13.85 -10.16 13.02
C THR A 71 -14.71 -9.86 11.78
N GLY A 72 -15.40 -10.86 11.26
CA GLY A 72 -16.20 -10.72 10.03
C GLY A 72 -15.40 -10.97 8.74
N SER A 73 -15.63 -10.14 7.71
CA SER A 73 -15.01 -10.31 6.39
C SER A 73 -13.51 -9.95 6.41
N PRO A 74 -12.60 -10.91 6.14
CA PRO A 74 -11.16 -10.65 6.07
C PRO A 74 -10.80 -9.57 5.05
N ALA A 75 -11.51 -9.53 3.92
CA ALA A 75 -11.31 -8.54 2.87
C ALA A 75 -11.55 -7.12 3.40
N TRP A 76 -12.70 -6.91 4.05
CA TRP A 76 -13.09 -5.61 4.57
C TRP A 76 -12.17 -5.13 5.71
N VAL A 77 -11.84 -6.03 6.63
CA VAL A 77 -10.88 -5.75 7.71
C VAL A 77 -9.52 -5.34 7.13
N GLY A 78 -9.07 -6.06 6.09
CA GLY A 78 -7.83 -5.74 5.37
C GLY A 78 -7.87 -4.37 4.70
N VAL A 79 -8.93 -4.07 3.95
CA VAL A 79 -9.10 -2.75 3.30
C VAL A 79 -9.08 -1.62 4.33
N ARG A 80 -9.87 -1.73 5.41
CA ARG A 80 -9.88 -0.70 6.47
C ARG A 80 -8.50 -0.50 7.09
N PHE A 81 -7.78 -1.58 7.35
CA PHE A 81 -6.41 -1.49 7.85
C PHE A 81 -5.50 -0.77 6.86
N GLY A 82 -5.58 -1.10 5.56
CA GLY A 82 -4.81 -0.43 4.51
C GLY A 82 -5.11 1.06 4.41
N LEU A 83 -6.39 1.44 4.41
CA LEU A 83 -6.82 2.85 4.39
C LEU A 83 -6.26 3.63 5.60
N ILE A 84 -6.38 3.07 6.81
CA ILE A 84 -5.81 3.69 8.02
C ILE A 84 -4.29 3.81 7.90
N SER A 85 -3.60 2.79 7.38
CA SER A 85 -2.15 2.84 7.15
C SER A 85 -1.76 3.96 6.18
N GLY A 86 -2.51 4.15 5.09
CA GLY A 86 -2.32 5.24 4.14
C GLY A 86 -2.46 6.61 4.79
N ILE A 87 -3.52 6.80 5.58
CA ILE A 87 -3.76 8.05 6.30
C ILE A 87 -2.66 8.33 7.34
N CYS A 88 -2.24 7.32 8.09
CA CYS A 88 -1.28 7.51 9.19
C CYS A 88 0.17 7.65 8.72
N TRP A 89 0.52 7.10 7.57
CA TRP A 89 1.90 7.01 7.11
C TRP A 89 2.19 7.82 5.85
N LEU A 90 1.50 7.53 4.75
CA LEU A 90 1.81 8.15 3.46
C LEU A 90 1.36 9.62 3.40
N MET A 91 0.15 9.93 3.83
CA MET A 91 -0.36 11.31 3.73
C MET A 91 0.49 12.32 4.53
N PRO A 92 0.88 12.08 5.80
CA PRO A 92 1.78 12.98 6.51
C PRO A 92 3.16 13.09 5.85
N TYR A 93 3.68 11.99 5.30
CA TYR A 93 4.95 12.01 4.60
C TYR A 93 4.90 12.82 3.30
N SER A 94 3.81 12.70 2.53
CA SER A 94 3.57 13.55 1.35
C SER A 94 3.55 15.03 1.71
N LEU A 95 2.87 15.42 2.80
CA LEU A 95 2.88 16.81 3.26
C LEU A 95 4.29 17.33 3.55
N VAL A 96 5.13 16.50 4.18
CA VAL A 96 6.54 16.86 4.42
C VAL A 96 7.30 17.05 3.10
N LEU A 97 7.14 16.12 2.16
CA LEU A 97 7.80 16.20 0.87
C LEU A 97 7.38 17.45 0.09
N PHE A 98 6.09 17.75 0.01
CA PHE A 98 5.58 18.95 -0.65
C PHE A 98 5.96 20.23 0.07
N GLY A 99 6.23 20.18 1.37
CA GLY A 99 6.73 21.32 2.15
C GLY A 99 8.23 21.60 1.93
N VAL A 100 9.02 20.55 1.65
CA VAL A 100 10.48 20.66 1.48
C VAL A 100 10.85 20.86 0.01
N TYR A 101 10.19 20.14 -0.90
CA TYR A 101 10.49 20.16 -2.34
C TYR A 101 9.50 21.04 -3.10
N ARG A 102 9.91 21.54 -4.25
CA ARG A 102 9.09 22.41 -5.12
C ARG A 102 8.10 21.59 -5.98
N PHE A 103 7.40 20.63 -5.36
CA PHE A 103 6.32 19.95 -6.06
C PHE A 103 5.10 20.86 -6.21
N PRO A 104 4.41 20.85 -7.37
CA PRO A 104 3.18 21.61 -7.55
C PRO A 104 2.09 21.12 -6.59
N TYR A 105 1.50 22.01 -5.81
CA TYR A 105 0.44 21.65 -4.86
C TYR A 105 -0.79 21.01 -5.52
N ALA A 106 -1.01 21.24 -6.82
CA ALA A 106 -2.07 20.58 -7.58
C ALA A 106 -1.93 19.04 -7.63
N VAL A 107 -0.73 18.50 -7.43
CA VAL A 107 -0.46 17.06 -7.40
C VAL A 107 -0.85 16.44 -6.04
N LEU A 108 -0.83 17.20 -4.97
CA LEU A 108 -1.03 16.70 -3.61
C LEU A 108 -2.37 15.96 -3.37
N PRO A 109 -3.53 16.48 -3.82
CA PRO A 109 -4.79 15.75 -3.68
C PRO A 109 -4.81 14.42 -4.44
N MET A 110 -4.17 14.38 -5.62
CA MET A 110 -4.05 13.14 -6.40
C MET A 110 -3.18 12.12 -5.68
N ASP A 111 -2.07 12.55 -5.10
CA ASP A 111 -1.17 11.72 -4.31
C ASP A 111 -1.88 11.12 -3.09
N PHE A 112 -2.69 11.92 -2.39
CA PHE A 112 -3.49 11.45 -1.26
C PHE A 112 -4.52 10.39 -1.65
N VAL A 113 -5.30 10.63 -2.70
CA VAL A 113 -6.29 9.65 -3.20
C VAL A 113 -5.57 8.38 -3.63
N TRP A 114 -4.44 8.51 -4.31
CA TRP A 114 -3.64 7.38 -4.75
C TRP A 114 -3.10 6.56 -3.58
N ALA A 115 -2.56 7.22 -2.56
CA ALA A 115 -2.07 6.56 -1.34
C ALA A 115 -3.16 5.69 -0.69
N LEU A 116 -4.41 6.16 -0.66
CA LEU A 116 -5.54 5.39 -0.12
C LEU A 116 -5.87 4.16 -0.98
N ILE A 117 -5.90 4.30 -2.31
CA ILE A 117 -6.16 3.20 -3.24
C ILE A 117 -5.08 2.13 -3.12
N GLU A 118 -3.83 2.54 -3.15
CA GLU A 118 -2.68 1.65 -3.10
C GLU A 118 -2.59 0.91 -1.77
N GLN A 119 -2.70 1.62 -0.66
CA GLN A 119 -2.65 1.01 0.67
C GLN A 119 -3.90 0.18 0.98
N GLY A 120 -5.06 0.60 0.50
CA GLY A 120 -6.30 -0.18 0.57
C GLY A 120 -6.17 -1.53 -0.13
N MET A 121 -5.55 -1.55 -1.31
CA MET A 121 -5.28 -2.79 -2.05
C MET A 121 -4.24 -3.67 -1.34
N GLY A 122 -3.15 -3.09 -0.85
CA GLY A 122 -2.17 -3.82 -0.04
C GLY A 122 -2.80 -4.47 1.18
N GLY A 123 -3.62 -3.70 1.90
CA GLY A 123 -4.37 -4.18 3.06
C GLY A 123 -5.38 -5.27 2.72
N LEU A 124 -6.10 -5.15 1.59
CA LEU A 124 -7.01 -6.18 1.08
C LEU A 124 -6.31 -7.53 0.93
N ILE A 125 -5.16 -7.53 0.25
CA ILE A 125 -4.39 -8.75 0.01
C ILE A 125 -3.90 -9.36 1.33
N ILE A 126 -3.38 -8.54 2.23
CA ILE A 126 -2.92 -8.98 3.55
C ILE A 126 -4.10 -9.60 4.33
N GLY A 127 -5.25 -8.94 4.34
CA GLY A 127 -6.46 -9.43 4.99
C GLY A 127 -6.94 -10.77 4.44
N LEU A 128 -6.96 -10.93 3.12
CA LEU A 128 -7.36 -12.20 2.47
C LEU A 128 -6.40 -13.34 2.79
N VAL A 129 -5.09 -13.10 2.80
CA VAL A 129 -4.09 -14.15 3.03
C VAL A 129 -4.01 -14.55 4.50
N LEU A 130 -4.08 -13.58 5.43
CA LEU A 130 -3.94 -13.83 6.87
C LEU A 130 -5.28 -14.09 7.57
N GLY A 131 -6.35 -13.43 7.13
CA GLY A 131 -7.65 -13.47 7.80
C GLY A 131 -8.40 -14.80 7.67
N ASN A 132 -8.23 -15.52 6.56
CA ASN A 132 -8.89 -16.81 6.34
C ASN A 132 -8.47 -17.89 7.34
N THR A 133 -7.38 -17.70 8.07
CA THR A 133 -6.90 -18.67 9.07
C THR A 133 -7.61 -18.53 10.43
N ALA A 134 -8.02 -17.33 10.79
CA ALA A 134 -8.73 -17.09 12.04
C ALA A 134 -10.10 -17.79 12.05
N ASN A 135 -10.80 -17.76 10.93
CA ASN A 135 -12.10 -18.38 10.77
C ASN A 135 -12.04 -19.92 10.81
N SER A 136 -11.00 -20.53 10.21
CA SER A 136 -10.84 -22.00 10.21
C SER A 136 -10.53 -22.55 11.61
N ALA A 137 -9.81 -21.82 12.45
CA ALA A 137 -9.50 -22.23 13.81
C ALA A 137 -10.72 -22.16 14.75
N THR A 138 -11.63 -21.22 14.50
CA THR A 138 -12.86 -21.05 15.30
C THR A 138 -13.88 -22.15 14.97
N THR A 139 -14.02 -22.50 13.70
CA THR A 139 -14.95 -23.54 13.24
C THR A 139 -14.56 -24.92 13.77
N ASN A 140 -13.27 -25.26 13.86
CA ASN A 140 -12.80 -26.52 14.43
C ASN A 140 -12.97 -26.61 15.95
N ARG A 141 -13.01 -25.49 16.67
CA ARG A 141 -13.26 -25.48 18.13
C ARG A 141 -14.73 -25.65 18.52
N SER A 142 -15.64 -25.25 17.64
CA SER A 142 -17.09 -25.42 17.88
C SER A 142 -17.62 -26.81 17.47
N ALA A 143 -16.78 -27.62 16.83
CA ALA A 143 -17.13 -29.00 16.39
C ALA A 143 -16.58 -30.07 17.33
N GLN A 144 -15.92 -29.73 18.42
CA GLN A 144 -15.48 -30.62 19.50
C GLN A 144 -16.26 -30.35 20.80
#